data_5fc0ad8a6a420e689841e54311c50be2
#
_entry.id   5fc0ad8a6a420e689841e54311c50be2
#
_cell.length_a   1.000
_cell.length_b   1.000
_cell.length_c   1.000
_cell.angle_alpha   90.00
_cell.angle_beta   90.00
_cell.angle_gamma   90.00
#
_symmetry.space_group_name_H-M   'P 1'
#
loop_
_entity.id
_entity.type
_entity.pdbx_description
1 polymer ?
#
loop_
_entity_poly.entity_id
_entity_poly.type
_entity_poly.pdbx_seq_one_letter_code
_entity_poly.pdbx_strand_id
1 'polypeptide(L)'
;MLRSRCGGLMVANQVFGGNMTTFNWEHIHLRSPDPEATALWYQDKLGAEVIKSPQADGSVRIDLNLAGQKVFIAKAQAGKAADAPSSPYFGLDHFGLTVPDIKAAVAGLKAKGVHFTMDVTTNRPGVQIAFLTAPENVSIELIQRG
;
A
#
# COMPACT_ATOMS: atom_id res chain seq x y z
N MET A 1 -24.33 -0.27 -57.70
CA MET A 1 -23.14 -0.66 -56.92
C MET A 1 -22.54 0.59 -56.27
N LEU A 2 -22.94 0.93 -55.08
CA LEU A 2 -22.37 2.04 -54.30
C LEU A 2 -21.43 1.43 -53.24
N ARG A 3 -20.14 1.77 -53.28
CA ARG A 3 -19.15 1.42 -52.25
C ARG A 3 -19.19 2.52 -51.18
N SER A 4 -19.62 2.15 -49.99
CA SER A 4 -19.47 2.98 -48.81
C SER A 4 -18.01 3.02 -48.38
N ARG A 5 -17.43 4.22 -48.27
CA ARG A 5 -16.11 4.48 -47.67
C ARG A 5 -16.34 4.79 -46.20
N CYS A 6 -15.92 3.90 -45.32
CA CYS A 6 -15.76 4.21 -43.88
C CYS A 6 -14.57 5.16 -43.74
N GLY A 7 -14.85 6.43 -43.43
CA GLY A 7 -13.82 7.38 -42.99
C GLY A 7 -13.39 7.08 -41.56
N GLY A 8 -12.16 6.60 -41.41
CA GLY A 8 -11.52 6.48 -40.10
C GLY A 8 -11.21 7.86 -39.53
N LEU A 9 -11.75 8.15 -38.36
CA LEU A 9 -11.44 9.36 -37.62
C LEU A 9 -10.01 9.23 -37.06
N MET A 10 -9.06 9.87 -37.74
CA MET A 10 -7.70 10.04 -37.20
C MET A 10 -7.78 11.03 -36.04
N VAL A 11 -7.61 10.53 -34.82
CA VAL A 11 -7.37 11.38 -33.66
C VAL A 11 -5.96 11.95 -33.83
N ALA A 12 -5.87 13.24 -34.11
CA ALA A 12 -4.59 13.93 -34.20
C ALA A 12 -3.94 13.91 -32.81
N ASN A 13 -2.84 13.17 -32.70
CA ASN A 13 -1.97 13.22 -31.54
C ASN A 13 -1.28 14.61 -31.55
N GLN A 14 -1.82 15.55 -30.79
CA GLN A 14 -1.13 16.81 -30.54
C GLN A 14 0.09 16.54 -29.67
N VAL A 15 1.26 16.48 -30.29
CA VAL A 15 2.55 16.47 -29.60
C VAL A 15 2.76 17.86 -29.02
N PHE A 16 2.38 18.08 -27.77
CA PHE A 16 2.84 19.22 -27.01
C PHE A 16 4.33 19.00 -26.69
N GLY A 17 5.20 19.68 -27.41
CA GLY A 17 6.65 19.69 -27.18
C GLY A 17 7.01 20.48 -25.91
N GLY A 18 6.70 19.93 -24.75
CA GLY A 18 7.22 20.36 -23.48
C GLY A 18 7.91 19.15 -22.82
N ASN A 19 9.04 19.36 -22.16
CA ASN A 19 9.67 18.34 -21.32
C ASN A 19 8.64 17.84 -20.29
N MET A 20 7.94 16.74 -20.59
CA MET A 20 7.04 16.11 -19.64
C MET A 20 7.88 15.51 -18.53
N THR A 21 7.81 16.10 -17.34
CA THR A 21 8.41 15.49 -16.13
C THR A 21 7.78 14.14 -15.90
N THR A 22 8.59 13.08 -15.91
CA THR A 22 8.14 11.73 -15.58
C THR A 22 8.23 11.54 -14.06
N PHE A 23 7.10 11.24 -13.44
CA PHE A 23 7.05 10.87 -12.03
C PHE A 23 7.10 9.36 -11.90
N ASN A 24 7.92 8.88 -10.95
CA ASN A 24 7.99 7.46 -10.62
C ASN A 24 7.61 7.26 -9.16
N TRP A 25 6.92 6.16 -8.87
CA TRP A 25 6.59 5.80 -7.49
C TRP A 25 7.89 5.47 -6.74
N GLU A 26 8.09 6.05 -5.54
CA GLU A 26 9.32 5.87 -4.79
C GLU A 26 9.09 5.14 -3.47
N HIS A 27 8.28 5.68 -2.54
CA HIS A 27 8.04 5.06 -1.24
C HIS A 27 6.71 5.47 -0.60
N ILE A 28 6.29 4.69 0.41
CA ILE A 28 5.34 5.09 1.44
C ILE A 28 6.15 5.47 2.69
N HIS A 29 5.74 6.49 3.42
CA HIS A 29 6.41 6.90 4.64
C HIS A 29 5.46 6.80 5.84
N LEU A 30 5.77 5.92 6.77
CA LEU A 30 5.08 5.73 8.03
C LEU A 30 5.78 6.48 9.16
N ARG A 31 5.02 6.89 10.15
CA ARG A 31 5.55 7.37 11.43
C ARG A 31 5.10 6.45 12.53
N SER A 32 6.03 6.10 13.42
CA SER A 32 5.75 5.19 14.54
C SER A 32 6.45 5.69 15.80
N PRO A 33 5.87 5.54 16.99
CA PRO A 33 6.57 5.75 18.26
C PRO A 33 7.70 4.74 18.44
N ASP A 34 7.57 3.53 17.87
CA ASP A 34 8.57 2.46 17.89
C ASP A 34 8.74 1.85 16.50
N PRO A 35 9.63 2.41 15.65
CA PRO A 35 9.88 1.91 14.31
C PRO A 35 10.32 0.45 14.26
N GLU A 36 11.05 -0.03 15.27
CA GLU A 36 11.52 -1.41 15.30
C GLU A 36 10.36 -2.40 15.53
N ALA A 37 9.51 -2.14 16.50
CA ALA A 37 8.32 -2.95 16.74
C ALA A 37 7.37 -2.94 15.53
N THR A 38 7.18 -1.78 14.90
CA THR A 38 6.39 -1.67 13.67
C THR A 38 6.99 -2.51 12.55
N ALA A 39 8.29 -2.41 12.31
CA ALA A 39 8.97 -3.19 11.27
C ALA A 39 8.86 -4.70 11.51
N LEU A 40 9.05 -5.16 12.74
CA LEU A 40 8.90 -6.57 13.11
C LEU A 40 7.47 -7.07 12.89
N TRP A 41 6.46 -6.23 13.12
CA TRP A 41 5.08 -6.60 12.83
C TRP A 41 4.87 -6.84 11.33
N TYR A 42 5.35 -5.92 10.48
CA TYR A 42 5.25 -6.08 9.03
C TYR A 42 6.02 -7.30 8.52
N GLN A 43 7.18 -7.58 9.11
CA GLN A 43 7.98 -8.77 8.79
C GLN A 43 7.23 -10.05 9.17
N ASP A 44 6.73 -10.17 10.40
CA ASP A 44 6.07 -11.38 10.89
C ASP A 44 4.71 -11.62 10.21
N LYS A 45 3.91 -10.55 10.03
CA LYS A 45 2.55 -10.70 9.52
C LYS A 45 2.49 -10.71 8.00
N LEU A 46 3.24 -9.83 7.34
CA LEU A 46 3.13 -9.60 5.90
C LEU A 46 4.37 -10.06 5.10
N GLY A 47 5.38 -10.59 5.79
CA GLY A 47 6.60 -11.07 5.12
C GLY A 47 7.47 -9.97 4.55
N ALA A 48 7.39 -8.75 5.09
CA ALA A 48 8.25 -7.65 4.68
C ALA A 48 9.72 -7.93 5.02
N GLU A 49 10.64 -7.54 4.16
CA GLU A 49 12.06 -7.52 4.46
C GLU A 49 12.40 -6.26 5.25
N VAL A 50 13.05 -6.41 6.42
CA VAL A 50 13.50 -5.29 7.25
C VAL A 50 14.91 -4.88 6.85
N ILE A 51 15.07 -3.60 6.51
CA ILE A 51 16.34 -3.00 6.10
C ILE A 51 16.79 -2.02 7.18
N LYS A 52 17.93 -2.29 7.82
CA LYS A 52 18.53 -1.44 8.85
C LYS A 52 19.76 -0.74 8.28
N SER A 53 19.79 0.59 8.34
CA SER A 53 20.87 1.41 7.80
C SER A 53 21.45 2.30 8.89
N PRO A 54 22.73 2.08 9.32
CA PRO A 54 23.42 2.99 10.25
C PRO A 54 23.49 4.40 9.67
N GLN A 55 23.27 5.40 10.53
CA GLN A 55 23.34 6.81 10.18
C GLN A 55 24.61 7.45 10.77
N ALA A 56 25.03 8.58 10.21
CA ALA A 56 26.23 9.28 10.66
C ALA A 56 26.16 9.81 12.11
N ASP A 57 24.94 10.02 12.61
CA ASP A 57 24.67 10.46 13.99
C ASP A 57 24.61 9.29 15.00
N GLY A 58 24.92 8.06 14.56
CA GLY A 58 24.86 6.85 15.37
C GLY A 58 23.47 6.24 15.51
N SER A 59 22.44 6.84 14.95
CA SER A 59 21.09 6.25 14.90
C SER A 59 21.03 5.14 13.83
N VAL A 60 19.96 4.35 13.87
CA VAL A 60 19.66 3.34 12.85
C VAL A 60 18.34 3.70 12.18
N ARG A 61 18.39 3.89 10.88
CA ARG A 61 17.20 4.02 10.05
C ARG A 61 16.62 2.64 9.78
N ILE A 62 15.30 2.54 9.88
CA ILE A 62 14.54 1.30 9.63
C ILE A 62 13.60 1.53 8.48
N ASP A 63 13.79 0.72 7.45
CA ASP A 63 12.95 0.72 6.24
C ASP A 63 12.46 -0.71 5.99
N LEU A 64 11.44 -0.85 5.14
CA LEU A 64 10.94 -2.14 4.68
C LEU A 64 10.96 -2.22 3.16
N ASN A 65 11.15 -3.44 2.66
CA ASN A 65 10.69 -3.83 1.34
C ASN A 65 9.43 -4.70 1.53
N LEU A 66 8.27 -4.14 1.20
CA LEU A 66 6.98 -4.83 1.28
C LEU A 66 6.48 -5.10 -0.14
N ALA A 67 6.55 -6.37 -0.56
CA ALA A 67 6.13 -6.80 -1.89
C ALA A 67 6.74 -5.95 -3.04
N GLY A 68 8.02 -5.58 -2.91
CA GLY A 68 8.75 -4.77 -3.88
C GLY A 68 8.58 -3.25 -3.69
N GLN A 69 7.75 -2.80 -2.75
CA GLN A 69 7.57 -1.39 -2.41
C GLN A 69 8.41 -1.00 -1.21
N LYS A 70 9.10 0.14 -1.32
CA LYS A 70 9.81 0.74 -0.18
C LYS A 70 8.80 1.35 0.79
N VAL A 71 8.95 1.03 2.07
CA VAL A 71 8.21 1.66 3.15
C VAL A 71 9.21 2.17 4.17
N PHE A 72 9.28 3.49 4.31
CA PHE A 72 10.14 4.13 5.31
C PHE A 72 9.39 4.24 6.63
N ILE A 73 10.09 4.01 7.73
CA ILE A 73 9.51 4.14 9.08
C ILE A 73 10.35 5.14 9.88
N ALA A 74 9.80 6.31 10.13
CA ALA A 74 10.45 7.32 10.96
C ALA A 74 9.85 7.33 12.37
N LYS A 75 10.73 7.53 13.37
CA LYS A 75 10.29 7.70 14.75
C LYS A 75 9.46 8.99 14.88
N ALA A 76 8.25 8.87 15.40
CA ALA A 76 7.45 10.00 15.78
C ALA A 76 8.03 10.64 17.06
N GLN A 77 8.20 11.98 17.05
CA GLN A 77 8.60 12.68 18.27
C GLN A 77 7.39 12.84 19.18
N ALA A 78 7.56 12.49 20.47
CA ALA A 78 6.50 12.67 21.46
C ALA A 78 5.97 14.11 21.47
N GLY A 79 4.65 14.26 21.44
CA GLY A 79 3.96 15.55 21.42
C GLY A 79 4.04 16.32 20.10
N LYS A 80 4.67 15.77 19.04
CA LYS A 80 4.75 16.43 17.72
C LYS A 80 4.01 15.66 16.61
N ALA A 81 3.55 14.46 16.88
CA ALA A 81 2.68 13.72 15.98
C ALA A 81 1.27 13.66 16.59
N ALA A 82 0.27 13.90 15.75
CA ALA A 82 -1.11 13.58 16.12
C ALA A 82 -1.34 12.07 16.05
N ASP A 83 -2.33 11.59 16.78
CA ASP A 83 -2.79 10.21 16.64
C ASP A 83 -3.26 9.94 15.21
N ALA A 84 -3.09 8.69 14.77
CA ALA A 84 -3.60 8.29 13.46
C ALA A 84 -5.12 8.45 13.41
N PRO A 85 -5.68 9.00 12.33
CA PRO A 85 -7.12 9.18 12.22
C PRO A 85 -7.83 7.84 12.18
N SER A 86 -9.07 7.83 12.63
CA SER A 86 -9.96 6.68 12.45
C SER A 86 -10.67 6.79 11.09
N SER A 87 -10.66 5.71 10.31
CA SER A 87 -11.40 5.65 9.04
C SER A 87 -12.93 5.71 9.30
N PRO A 88 -13.71 6.39 8.42
CA PRO A 88 -13.27 7.07 7.19
C PRO A 88 -12.80 8.51 7.45
N TYR A 89 -11.78 8.96 6.71
CA TYR A 89 -11.28 10.33 6.72
C TYR A 89 -10.84 10.78 5.32
N PHE A 90 -10.68 12.08 5.10
CA PHE A 90 -10.20 12.60 3.83
C PHE A 90 -8.69 12.43 3.71
N GLY A 91 -8.22 11.88 2.59
CA GLY A 91 -6.81 11.66 2.31
C GLY A 91 -6.51 10.24 1.87
N LEU A 92 -5.32 9.75 2.19
CA LEU A 92 -4.94 8.37 1.92
C LEU A 92 -5.66 7.43 2.89
N ASP A 93 -6.69 6.74 2.41
CA ASP A 93 -7.51 5.86 3.23
C ASP A 93 -6.79 4.52 3.53
N HIS A 94 -6.23 3.88 2.50
CA HIS A 94 -5.51 2.62 2.63
C HIS A 94 -4.54 2.41 1.47
N PHE A 95 -3.72 1.38 1.57
CA PHE A 95 -3.03 0.80 0.42
C PHE A 95 -3.39 -0.68 0.26
N GLY A 96 -3.29 -1.19 -0.98
CA GLY A 96 -3.72 -2.56 -1.30
C GLY A 96 -2.56 -3.50 -1.59
N LEU A 97 -2.70 -4.76 -1.16
CA LEU A 97 -1.82 -5.87 -1.48
C LEU A 97 -2.61 -6.96 -2.18
N THR A 98 -2.09 -7.48 -3.30
CA THR A 98 -2.71 -8.61 -3.96
C THR A 98 -2.28 -9.93 -3.32
N VAL A 99 -3.21 -10.87 -3.21
CA VAL A 99 -2.96 -12.23 -2.72
C VAL A 99 -3.59 -13.26 -3.67
N PRO A 100 -2.96 -14.42 -3.86
CA PRO A 100 -3.49 -15.47 -4.75
C PRO A 100 -4.71 -16.17 -4.17
N ASP A 101 -4.81 -16.30 -2.85
CA ASP A 101 -5.93 -16.90 -2.12
C ASP A 101 -6.24 -16.05 -0.88
N ILE A 102 -7.26 -15.21 -0.99
CA ILE A 102 -7.61 -14.27 0.07
C ILE A 102 -8.18 -14.98 1.31
N LYS A 103 -8.88 -16.10 1.14
CA LYS A 103 -9.44 -16.84 2.28
C LYS A 103 -8.34 -17.47 3.12
N ALA A 104 -7.35 -18.10 2.45
CA ALA A 104 -6.19 -18.65 3.13
C ALA A 104 -5.34 -17.55 3.78
N ALA A 105 -5.12 -16.42 3.09
CA ALA A 105 -4.38 -15.28 3.64
C ALA A 105 -5.05 -14.71 4.89
N VAL A 106 -6.36 -14.46 4.84
CA VAL A 106 -7.11 -13.93 5.99
C VAL A 106 -7.10 -14.91 7.17
N ALA A 107 -7.32 -16.21 6.91
CA ALA A 107 -7.26 -17.23 7.97
C ALA A 107 -5.88 -17.28 8.64
N GLY A 108 -4.80 -17.27 7.85
CA GLY A 108 -3.43 -17.27 8.36
C GLY A 108 -3.09 -16.04 9.18
N LEU A 109 -3.52 -14.86 8.72
CA LEU A 109 -3.30 -13.60 9.44
C LEU A 109 -4.12 -13.50 10.72
N LYS A 110 -5.37 -13.96 10.73
CA LYS A 110 -6.19 -14.06 11.95
C LYS A 110 -5.57 -15.01 12.99
N ALA A 111 -5.03 -16.14 12.53
CA ALA A 111 -4.32 -17.08 13.41
C ALA A 111 -3.06 -16.44 14.05
N LYS A 112 -2.45 -15.47 13.40
CA LYS A 112 -1.36 -14.63 13.92
C LYS A 112 -1.84 -13.42 14.74
N GLY A 113 -3.13 -13.30 15.02
CA GLY A 113 -3.71 -12.23 15.83
C GLY A 113 -3.89 -10.90 15.11
N VAL A 114 -3.88 -10.88 13.76
CA VAL A 114 -4.14 -9.66 12.98
C VAL A 114 -5.63 -9.33 13.05
N HIS A 115 -5.94 -8.07 13.37
CA HIS A 115 -7.31 -7.56 13.38
C HIS A 115 -7.78 -7.21 11.99
N PHE A 116 -8.99 -7.65 11.63
CA PHE A 116 -9.67 -7.32 10.39
C PHE A 116 -10.87 -6.42 10.68
N THR A 117 -10.93 -5.28 9.99
CA THR A 117 -12.09 -4.38 10.02
C THR A 117 -13.17 -4.80 9.03
N MET A 118 -12.79 -5.56 7.99
CA MET A 118 -13.70 -6.18 7.04
C MET A 118 -13.20 -7.58 6.67
N ASP A 119 -14.06 -8.58 6.83
CA ASP A 119 -13.81 -9.95 6.36
C ASP A 119 -13.93 -10.06 4.84
N VAL A 120 -13.53 -11.24 4.31
CA VAL A 120 -13.57 -11.49 2.87
C VAL A 120 -14.96 -11.19 2.31
N THR A 121 -15.01 -10.25 1.40
CA THR A 121 -16.24 -9.78 0.75
C THR A 121 -16.03 -9.71 -0.75
N THR A 122 -17.05 -10.09 -1.53
CA THR A 122 -17.04 -9.87 -2.98
C THR A 122 -17.42 -8.43 -3.27
N ASN A 123 -16.46 -7.63 -3.71
CA ASN A 123 -16.68 -6.22 -4.07
C ASN A 123 -17.40 -6.08 -5.41
N ARG A 124 -16.99 -6.90 -6.40
CA ARG A 124 -17.59 -7.03 -7.73
C ARG A 124 -17.23 -8.40 -8.33
N PRO A 125 -17.88 -8.86 -9.41
CA PRO A 125 -17.53 -10.13 -10.05
C PRO A 125 -16.03 -10.27 -10.29
N GLY A 126 -15.44 -11.39 -9.83
CA GLY A 126 -14.01 -11.67 -9.94
C GLY A 126 -13.09 -10.89 -9.00
N VAL A 127 -13.63 -10.08 -8.05
CA VAL A 127 -12.80 -9.33 -7.10
C VAL A 127 -13.29 -9.55 -5.68
N GLN A 128 -12.45 -10.17 -4.87
CA GLN A 128 -12.65 -10.32 -3.43
C GLN A 128 -11.67 -9.40 -2.68
N ILE A 129 -12.15 -8.81 -1.60
CA ILE A 129 -11.39 -7.89 -0.76
C ILE A 129 -11.58 -8.24 0.72
N ALA A 130 -10.60 -7.83 1.53
CA ALA A 130 -10.68 -7.82 2.99
C ALA A 130 -9.82 -6.66 3.51
N PHE A 131 -10.14 -6.10 4.68
CA PHE A 131 -9.37 -5.02 5.28
C PHE A 131 -8.83 -5.42 6.64
N LEU A 132 -7.56 -5.15 6.86
CA LEU A 132 -6.88 -5.36 8.13
C LEU A 132 -6.31 -4.05 8.67
N THR A 133 -6.05 -4.03 9.98
CA THR A 133 -5.38 -2.92 10.66
C THR A 133 -3.95 -3.31 11.01
N ALA A 134 -2.99 -2.55 10.51
CA ALA A 134 -1.58 -2.61 10.86
C ALA A 134 -1.26 -1.61 12.00
N PRO A 135 -0.03 -1.61 12.56
CA PRO A 135 0.38 -0.62 13.55
C PRO A 135 0.08 0.81 13.12
N GLU A 136 -0.16 1.68 14.09
CA GLU A 136 -0.49 3.08 13.89
C GLU A 136 -1.79 3.30 13.08
N ASN A 137 -2.73 2.37 13.22
CA ASN A 137 -4.04 2.44 12.56
C ASN A 137 -3.98 2.43 11.03
N VAL A 138 -2.87 1.95 10.46
CA VAL A 138 -2.74 1.86 9.00
C VAL A 138 -3.70 0.81 8.46
N SER A 139 -4.59 1.23 7.55
CA SER A 139 -5.52 0.34 6.87
C SER A 139 -4.85 -0.30 5.65
N ILE A 140 -4.96 -1.62 5.54
CA ILE A 140 -4.43 -2.39 4.40
C ILE A 140 -5.54 -3.23 3.80
N GLU A 141 -5.76 -3.07 2.49
CA GLU A 141 -6.67 -3.90 1.72
C GLU A 141 -5.94 -5.13 1.18
N LEU A 142 -6.48 -6.33 1.40
CA LEU A 142 -6.09 -7.53 0.65
C LEU A 142 -7.03 -7.68 -0.53
N ILE A 143 -6.47 -7.97 -1.72
CA ILE A 143 -7.23 -8.09 -2.94
C ILE A 143 -6.88 -9.40 -3.64
N GLN A 144 -7.90 -10.19 -3.96
CA GLN A 144 -7.79 -11.29 -4.92
C GLN A 144 -8.57 -10.95 -6.18
N ARG A 145 -7.94 -11.16 -7.34
CA ARG A 145 -8.57 -11.01 -8.65
C ARG A 145 -8.59 -12.38 -9.33
N GLY A 146 -9.75 -12.79 -9.81
CA GLY A 146 -9.98 -14.01 -10.57
C GLY A 146 -10.23 -13.72 -12.05
#